data_77511c79811b3d8f4e5d32ee85f1897d
#
_entry.id   77511c79811b3d8f4e5d32ee85f1897d
#
_cell.length_a   1.000
_cell.length_b   1.000
_cell.length_c   1.000
_cell.angle_alpha   90.00
_cell.angle_beta   90.00
_cell.angle_gamma   90.00
#
_symmetry.space_group_name_H-M   'P 1'
#
loop_
_entity.id
_entity.type
_entity.pdbx_description
1 polymer ?
#
loop_
_entity_poly.entity_id
_entity_poly.type
_entity_poly.pdbx_seq_one_letter_code
_entity_poly.pdbx_strand_id
1 'polypeptide(L)'
;MENYQSLSDHDLKILYEEAKETMDEYEQLQLVVKLNMNSLYGVSATIGYSLVDYDIAEDITGSARHYAVLVDIAINKFFTTWANDPENLEKVKKFVPNAIALANFKNYKRDSLDDLCIYGDTDSRYIDVYRIYTSLILVDDGNGNPVNMTFPPNTPEGNHEIAEFGVQLEKYFIAEIIANSIHNDIAKRGANDGYLKMALETISRKCVYQKKKKYIMSLIYKDGKVFDKPKLKLQGVEIKRGELSNKMKSIIQVLINKLILEDFTIDQIRGEIVKLFKYIKVKKDKSMIYRATSVSMKDIYKNDKGEWVSNKTHIQVKIAASWCNFIERNNLTDQYQRPFNGQKMNYYYDVTGNVIGVPDDVDMTTVPGLPEPDWNKMIKQTLVKPIMRYLFDENDFDDKDIDNFIMGIKKIEL
;
A
#
# COMPACT_ATOMS: atom_id res chain seq x y z
N MET A 1 22.79 -27.07 -17.43
CA MET A 1 23.34 -25.93 -16.67
C MET A 1 24.69 -25.65 -17.27
N GLU A 2 24.81 -24.56 -18.00
CA GLU A 2 26.07 -24.09 -18.55
C GLU A 2 27.03 -23.73 -17.42
N ASN A 3 28.30 -24.08 -17.57
CA ASN A 3 29.30 -23.93 -16.51
C ASN A 3 29.86 -22.49 -16.55
N TYR A 4 29.17 -21.53 -15.97
CA TYR A 4 29.57 -20.12 -15.90
C TYR A 4 30.86 -19.90 -15.07
N GLN A 5 31.32 -20.90 -14.31
CA GLN A 5 32.52 -20.79 -13.46
C GLN A 5 33.83 -20.70 -14.23
N SER A 6 33.84 -21.01 -15.54
CA SER A 6 35.00 -20.94 -16.40
C SER A 6 35.12 -19.68 -17.24
N LEU A 7 34.16 -18.74 -17.15
CA LEU A 7 34.11 -17.51 -17.93
C LEU A 7 34.93 -16.40 -17.24
N SER A 8 35.49 -15.51 -18.04
CA SER A 8 36.15 -14.30 -17.51
C SER A 8 35.08 -13.30 -16.99
N ASP A 9 35.49 -12.41 -16.09
CA ASP A 9 34.59 -11.33 -15.58
C ASP A 9 34.02 -10.46 -16.72
N HIS A 10 34.77 -10.31 -17.80
CA HIS A 10 34.34 -9.58 -18.99
C HIS A 10 33.21 -10.33 -19.72
N ASP A 11 33.38 -11.63 -19.95
CA ASP A 11 32.36 -12.46 -20.63
C ASP A 11 31.09 -12.59 -19.78
N LEU A 12 31.25 -12.74 -18.46
CA LEU A 12 30.14 -12.76 -17.51
C LEU A 12 29.35 -11.44 -17.54
N LYS A 13 30.04 -10.31 -17.68
CA LYS A 13 29.38 -9.01 -17.78
C LYS A 13 28.59 -8.86 -19.08
N ILE A 14 29.13 -9.31 -20.21
CA ILE A 14 28.41 -9.30 -21.48
C ILE A 14 27.15 -10.17 -21.39
N LEU A 15 27.28 -11.40 -20.91
CA LEU A 15 26.13 -12.31 -20.73
C LEU A 15 25.07 -11.75 -19.78
N TYR A 16 25.51 -11.07 -18.72
CA TYR A 16 24.57 -10.41 -17.81
C TYR A 16 23.80 -9.27 -18.49
N GLU A 17 24.47 -8.45 -19.30
CA GLU A 17 23.84 -7.34 -20.02
C GLU A 17 22.87 -7.88 -21.10
N GLU A 18 23.24 -8.90 -21.85
CA GLU A 18 22.35 -9.58 -22.83
C GLU A 18 21.14 -10.22 -22.16
N ALA A 19 21.34 -10.94 -21.06
CA ALA A 19 20.26 -11.56 -20.30
C ALA A 19 19.31 -10.51 -19.71
N LYS A 20 19.86 -9.37 -19.25
CA LYS A 20 19.08 -8.25 -18.73
C LYS A 20 18.27 -7.57 -19.81
N GLU A 21 18.84 -7.32 -20.98
CA GLU A 21 18.15 -6.75 -22.14
C GLU A 21 16.97 -7.66 -22.57
N THR A 22 17.25 -8.95 -22.69
CA THR A 22 16.21 -9.96 -23.01
C THR A 22 15.09 -9.97 -21.95
N MET A 23 15.44 -9.87 -20.67
CA MET A 23 14.45 -9.81 -19.58
C MET A 23 13.59 -8.55 -19.69
N ASP A 24 14.21 -7.38 -19.93
CA ASP A 24 13.52 -6.10 -20.08
C ASP A 24 12.55 -6.13 -21.29
N GLU A 25 12.94 -6.76 -22.42
CA GLU A 25 12.07 -6.98 -23.56
C GLU A 25 10.84 -7.83 -23.23
N TYR A 26 11.04 -8.96 -22.54
CA TYR A 26 9.93 -9.83 -22.12
C TYR A 26 9.01 -9.15 -21.11
N GLU A 27 9.55 -8.36 -20.17
CA GLU A 27 8.74 -7.57 -19.23
C GLU A 27 7.88 -6.54 -19.96
N GLN A 28 8.42 -5.86 -20.99
CA GLN A 28 7.66 -4.91 -21.82
C GLN A 28 6.57 -5.63 -22.61
N LEU A 29 6.87 -6.78 -23.22
CA LEU A 29 5.89 -7.56 -23.97
C LEU A 29 4.75 -8.04 -23.07
N GLN A 30 5.07 -8.55 -21.88
CA GLN A 30 4.09 -8.95 -20.87
C GLN A 30 3.19 -7.76 -20.46
N LEU A 31 3.78 -6.58 -20.27
CA LEU A 31 3.04 -5.38 -19.92
C LEU A 31 2.06 -4.99 -21.04
N VAL A 32 2.49 -5.04 -22.32
CA VAL A 32 1.62 -4.73 -23.48
C VAL A 32 0.44 -5.70 -23.55
N VAL A 33 0.69 -7.01 -23.41
CA VAL A 33 -0.38 -8.03 -23.40
C VAL A 33 -1.35 -7.77 -22.25
N LYS A 34 -0.85 -7.52 -21.04
CA LYS A 34 -1.67 -7.21 -19.86
C LYS A 34 -2.52 -5.95 -20.04
N LEU A 35 -1.95 -4.90 -20.64
CA LEU A 35 -2.68 -3.66 -20.93
C LEU A 35 -3.78 -3.90 -21.97
N ASN A 36 -3.52 -4.68 -23.02
CA ASN A 36 -4.52 -5.02 -24.04
C ASN A 36 -5.68 -5.83 -23.44
N MET A 37 -5.39 -6.83 -22.62
CA MET A 37 -6.42 -7.62 -21.93
C MET A 37 -7.27 -6.77 -20.98
N ASN A 38 -6.63 -5.91 -20.18
CA ASN A 38 -7.34 -4.99 -19.28
C ASN A 38 -8.17 -3.96 -20.06
N SER A 39 -7.68 -3.50 -21.22
CA SER A 39 -8.42 -2.58 -22.10
C SER A 39 -9.66 -3.25 -22.68
N LEU A 40 -9.56 -4.52 -23.11
CA LEU A 40 -10.70 -5.28 -23.61
C LEU A 40 -11.78 -5.43 -22.53
N TYR A 41 -11.40 -5.78 -21.31
CA TYR A 41 -12.32 -5.78 -20.17
C TYR A 41 -12.90 -4.38 -19.92
N GLY A 42 -12.06 -3.34 -19.91
CA GLY A 42 -12.49 -1.95 -19.73
C GLY A 42 -13.52 -1.49 -20.76
N VAL A 43 -13.35 -1.90 -22.02
CA VAL A 43 -14.30 -1.61 -23.11
C VAL A 43 -15.64 -2.32 -22.90
N SER A 44 -15.64 -3.58 -22.45
CA SER A 44 -16.88 -4.33 -22.17
C SER A 44 -17.70 -3.72 -21.03
N ALA A 45 -17.04 -3.00 -20.10
CA ALA A 45 -17.67 -2.35 -18.95
C ALA A 45 -17.93 -0.84 -19.12
N THR A 46 -17.63 -0.23 -20.28
CA THR A 46 -17.67 1.23 -20.43
C THR A 46 -18.78 1.67 -21.39
N ILE A 47 -19.70 2.51 -20.91
CA ILE A 47 -20.80 3.10 -21.71
C ILE A 47 -20.25 3.85 -22.93
N GLY A 48 -20.84 3.62 -24.09
CA GLY A 48 -20.53 4.34 -25.34
C GLY A 48 -19.57 3.61 -26.27
N TYR A 49 -19.09 2.43 -25.91
CA TYR A 49 -18.33 1.56 -26.82
C TYR A 49 -19.23 0.50 -27.45
N SER A 50 -18.93 0.11 -28.69
CA SER A 50 -19.71 -0.88 -29.44
C SER A 50 -19.61 -2.32 -28.89
N LEU A 51 -18.62 -2.60 -28.04
CA LEU A 51 -18.38 -3.90 -27.42
C LEU A 51 -18.85 -3.96 -25.95
N VAL A 52 -19.73 -3.04 -25.54
CA VAL A 52 -20.29 -3.04 -24.17
C VAL A 52 -21.15 -4.27 -23.95
N ASP A 53 -20.77 -5.06 -22.96
CA ASP A 53 -21.53 -6.20 -22.47
C ASP A 53 -21.33 -6.29 -20.94
N TYR A 54 -22.30 -5.79 -20.21
CA TYR A 54 -22.24 -5.74 -18.76
C TYR A 54 -22.32 -7.12 -18.11
N ASP A 55 -23.01 -8.06 -18.73
CA ASP A 55 -23.14 -9.42 -18.19
C ASP A 55 -21.79 -10.12 -18.23
N ILE A 56 -21.06 -10.01 -19.35
CA ILE A 56 -19.68 -10.54 -19.44
C ILE A 56 -18.75 -9.86 -18.42
N ALA A 57 -18.82 -8.53 -18.28
CA ALA A 57 -17.98 -7.80 -17.33
C ALA A 57 -18.30 -8.17 -15.88
N GLU A 58 -19.57 -8.39 -15.54
CA GLU A 58 -20.00 -8.84 -14.21
C GLU A 58 -19.58 -10.27 -13.95
N ASP A 59 -19.72 -11.18 -14.92
CA ASP A 59 -19.30 -12.57 -14.82
C ASP A 59 -17.78 -12.73 -14.58
N ILE A 60 -16.95 -11.95 -15.29
CA ILE A 60 -15.50 -11.95 -15.09
C ILE A 60 -15.15 -11.57 -13.65
N THR A 61 -15.69 -10.45 -13.16
CA THR A 61 -15.38 -9.97 -11.80
C THR A 61 -16.06 -10.82 -10.72
N GLY A 62 -17.25 -11.32 -10.99
CA GLY A 62 -17.99 -12.24 -10.13
C GLY A 62 -17.24 -13.55 -9.93
N SER A 63 -16.75 -14.13 -11.01
CA SER A 63 -15.94 -15.36 -10.98
C SER A 63 -14.64 -15.15 -10.21
N ALA A 64 -13.90 -14.05 -10.45
CA ALA A 64 -12.68 -13.77 -9.72
C ALA A 64 -12.93 -13.66 -8.21
N ARG A 65 -14.00 -12.97 -7.78
CA ARG A 65 -14.40 -12.89 -6.36
C ARG A 65 -14.80 -14.25 -5.79
N HIS A 66 -15.51 -15.06 -6.57
CA HIS A 66 -15.95 -16.39 -6.15
C HIS A 66 -14.72 -17.29 -5.85
N TYR A 67 -13.77 -17.39 -6.79
CA TYR A 67 -12.57 -18.20 -6.59
C TYR A 67 -11.68 -17.68 -5.46
N ALA A 68 -11.60 -16.38 -5.31
CA ALA A 68 -10.88 -15.78 -4.20
C ALA A 68 -11.46 -16.20 -2.83
N VAL A 69 -12.79 -16.21 -2.69
CA VAL A 69 -13.47 -16.69 -1.47
C VAL A 69 -13.30 -18.20 -1.27
N LEU A 70 -13.34 -19.00 -2.33
CA LEU A 70 -13.07 -20.44 -2.23
C LEU A 70 -11.67 -20.74 -1.72
N VAL A 71 -10.67 -20.00 -2.19
CA VAL A 71 -9.29 -20.11 -1.73
C VAL A 71 -9.17 -19.76 -0.24
N ASP A 72 -9.81 -18.67 0.22
CA ASP A 72 -9.85 -18.31 1.65
C ASP A 72 -10.39 -19.46 2.50
N ILE A 73 -11.56 -19.99 2.11
CA ILE A 73 -12.19 -21.10 2.82
C ILE A 73 -11.30 -22.35 2.82
N ALA A 74 -10.69 -22.69 1.68
CA ALA A 74 -9.87 -23.88 1.55
C ALA A 74 -8.61 -23.81 2.41
N ILE A 75 -7.90 -22.68 2.40
CA ILE A 75 -6.69 -22.46 3.19
C ILE A 75 -7.00 -22.50 4.68
N ASN A 76 -7.98 -21.74 5.14
CA ASN A 76 -8.35 -21.73 6.54
C ASN A 76 -8.81 -23.13 7.01
N LYS A 77 -9.64 -23.80 6.24
CA LYS A 77 -10.10 -25.15 6.55
C LYS A 77 -8.95 -26.15 6.63
N PHE A 78 -7.99 -26.08 5.71
CA PHE A 78 -6.83 -26.98 5.73
C PHE A 78 -6.04 -26.85 7.04
N PHE A 79 -5.66 -25.64 7.41
CA PHE A 79 -4.87 -25.41 8.61
C PHE A 79 -5.61 -25.64 9.93
N THR A 80 -6.95 -25.72 9.95
CA THR A 80 -7.70 -26.14 11.14
C THR A 80 -7.56 -27.63 11.45
N THR A 81 -7.12 -28.45 10.50
CA THR A 81 -7.02 -29.90 10.65
C THR A 81 -5.70 -30.50 10.18
N TRP A 82 -4.75 -29.69 9.71
CA TRP A 82 -3.53 -30.19 9.07
C TRP A 82 -2.63 -31.02 10.01
N ALA A 83 -2.66 -30.74 11.31
CA ALA A 83 -1.93 -31.53 12.31
C ALA A 83 -2.51 -32.95 12.49
N ASN A 84 -3.72 -33.22 12.03
CA ASN A 84 -4.36 -34.54 12.16
C ASN A 84 -3.83 -35.55 11.13
N ASP A 85 -3.13 -35.06 10.09
CA ASP A 85 -2.53 -35.89 9.07
C ASP A 85 -1.01 -35.97 9.29
N PRO A 86 -0.46 -37.16 9.63
CA PRO A 86 0.98 -37.35 9.87
C PRO A 86 1.84 -37.01 8.64
N GLU A 87 1.33 -37.15 7.42
CA GLU A 87 2.09 -36.84 6.20
C GLU A 87 2.45 -35.34 6.14
N ASN A 88 1.62 -34.48 6.72
CA ASN A 88 1.90 -33.06 6.75
C ASN A 88 3.14 -32.71 7.59
N LEU A 89 3.36 -33.40 8.71
CA LEU A 89 4.60 -33.25 9.49
C LEU A 89 5.82 -33.71 8.67
N GLU A 90 5.73 -34.81 7.97
CA GLU A 90 6.82 -35.30 7.11
C GLU A 90 7.10 -34.37 5.93
N LYS A 91 6.08 -33.71 5.37
CA LYS A 91 6.25 -32.63 4.37
C LYS A 91 6.95 -31.41 5.00
N VAL A 92 6.56 -30.99 6.20
CA VAL A 92 7.17 -29.85 6.92
C VAL A 92 8.63 -30.13 7.25
N LYS A 93 9.00 -31.34 7.68
CA LYS A 93 10.40 -31.72 7.96
C LYS A 93 11.34 -31.55 6.77
N LYS A 94 10.84 -31.50 5.53
CA LYS A 94 11.66 -31.28 4.32
C LYS A 94 12.24 -29.86 4.27
N PHE A 95 11.64 -28.90 4.96
CA PHE A 95 12.11 -27.49 5.01
C PHE A 95 12.23 -26.92 6.43
N VAL A 96 11.72 -27.62 7.44
CA VAL A 96 11.95 -27.38 8.88
C VAL A 96 12.38 -28.70 9.52
N PRO A 97 13.67 -29.10 9.36
CA PRO A 97 14.13 -30.47 9.74
C PRO A 97 13.95 -30.82 11.20
N ASN A 98 13.98 -29.82 12.11
CA ASN A 98 13.79 -29.98 13.56
C ASN A 98 12.32 -29.88 14.00
N ALA A 99 11.36 -29.85 13.07
CA ALA A 99 9.94 -29.92 13.40
C ALA A 99 9.59 -31.29 14.03
N ILE A 100 8.91 -31.27 15.17
CA ILE A 100 8.50 -32.47 15.89
C ILE A 100 6.99 -32.63 16.00
N ALA A 101 6.24 -31.53 15.88
CA ALA A 101 4.78 -31.55 15.89
C ALA A 101 4.19 -30.39 15.10
N LEU A 102 2.92 -30.51 14.76
CA LEU A 102 2.10 -29.46 14.15
C LEU A 102 0.95 -29.13 15.09
N ALA A 103 0.52 -27.86 15.09
CA ALA A 103 -0.67 -27.40 15.80
C ALA A 103 -1.75 -27.00 14.79
N ASN A 104 -3.00 -27.28 15.10
CA ASN A 104 -4.15 -26.88 14.30
C ASN A 104 -4.48 -25.40 14.56
N PHE A 105 -4.87 -24.70 13.52
CA PHE A 105 -5.41 -23.34 13.63
C PHE A 105 -6.80 -23.39 14.29
N LYS A 106 -6.92 -22.84 15.52
CA LYS A 106 -8.08 -23.10 16.39
C LYS A 106 -9.31 -22.22 16.11
N ASN A 107 -9.13 -21.05 15.51
CA ASN A 107 -10.16 -20.01 15.43
C ASN A 107 -10.54 -19.69 13.98
N TYR A 108 -11.08 -20.67 13.27
CA TYR A 108 -11.63 -20.42 11.95
C TYR A 108 -12.96 -19.68 12.05
N LYS A 109 -12.96 -18.40 11.74
CA LYS A 109 -14.16 -17.57 11.51
C LYS A 109 -13.94 -16.75 10.25
N ARG A 110 -14.80 -16.88 9.26
CA ARG A 110 -14.70 -16.26 7.95
C ARG A 110 -14.75 -14.75 8.16
N ASP A 111 -14.81 -13.89 8.56
CA ASP A 111 -14.90 -12.42 8.66
C ASP A 111 -14.24 -11.86 9.93
N SER A 112 -13.29 -12.61 10.49
CA SER A 112 -12.55 -12.20 11.68
C SER A 112 -11.07 -11.98 11.39
N LEU A 113 -10.40 -11.19 12.23
CA LEU A 113 -8.95 -11.01 12.24
C LEU A 113 -8.19 -12.31 12.59
N ASP A 114 -8.92 -13.36 12.97
CA ASP A 114 -8.36 -14.67 13.31
C ASP A 114 -8.17 -15.57 12.09
N ASP A 115 -8.59 -15.14 10.90
CA ASP A 115 -8.35 -15.89 9.67
C ASP A 115 -6.87 -15.81 9.25
N LEU A 116 -6.36 -16.90 8.64
CA LEU A 116 -5.04 -16.91 8.03
C LEU A 116 -4.97 -16.08 6.74
N CYS A 117 -6.08 -15.97 6.02
CA CYS A 117 -6.21 -15.08 4.87
C CYS A 117 -6.63 -13.68 5.34
N ILE A 118 -5.67 -12.82 5.59
CA ILE A 118 -5.86 -11.52 6.25
C ILE A 118 -6.31 -10.39 5.34
N TYR A 119 -6.08 -10.51 4.04
CA TYR A 119 -6.47 -9.50 3.05
C TYR A 119 -6.61 -10.12 1.66
N GLY A 120 -7.45 -9.51 0.83
CA GLY A 120 -7.61 -9.89 -0.58
C GLY A 120 -8.12 -8.73 -1.42
N ASP A 121 -7.75 -8.72 -2.69
CA ASP A 121 -8.26 -7.77 -3.68
C ASP A 121 -8.51 -8.51 -5.00
N THR A 122 -9.77 -8.59 -5.39
CA THR A 122 -10.31 -9.20 -6.61
C THR A 122 -9.77 -10.62 -6.91
N ASP A 123 -8.50 -10.76 -7.25
CA ASP A 123 -7.82 -11.96 -7.77
C ASP A 123 -6.61 -12.38 -6.92
N SER A 124 -6.34 -11.71 -5.81
CA SER A 124 -5.20 -12.02 -4.93
C SER A 124 -5.62 -12.27 -3.50
N ARG A 125 -4.81 -13.08 -2.78
CA ARG A 125 -4.96 -13.37 -1.37
C ARG A 125 -3.64 -13.21 -0.63
N TYR A 126 -3.70 -12.67 0.58
CA TYR A 126 -2.57 -12.49 1.47
C TYR A 126 -2.74 -13.38 2.69
N ILE A 127 -1.78 -14.29 2.87
CA ILE A 127 -1.79 -15.32 3.91
C ILE A 127 -0.83 -14.89 5.02
N ASP A 128 -1.23 -15.06 6.27
CA ASP A 128 -0.41 -14.79 7.45
C ASP A 128 0.63 -15.89 7.67
N VAL A 129 1.74 -15.80 6.96
CA VAL A 129 2.88 -16.71 7.08
C VAL A 129 3.54 -16.60 8.47
N TYR A 130 3.53 -15.42 9.09
CA TYR A 130 4.06 -15.23 10.44
C TYR A 130 3.37 -16.15 11.45
N ARG A 131 2.04 -16.20 11.42
CA ARG A 131 1.25 -17.05 12.32
C ARG A 131 1.49 -18.54 12.08
N ILE A 132 1.60 -18.95 10.80
CA ILE A 132 1.93 -20.34 10.47
C ILE A 132 3.31 -20.70 11.01
N TYR A 133 4.32 -19.85 10.79
CA TYR A 133 5.68 -20.05 11.26
C TYR A 133 5.77 -20.14 12.78
N THR A 134 5.21 -19.15 13.49
CA THR A 134 5.43 -18.99 14.95
C THR A 134 4.44 -19.76 15.83
N SER A 135 3.35 -20.30 15.27
CA SER A 135 2.27 -20.86 16.09
C SER A 135 1.78 -22.22 15.65
N LEU A 136 2.02 -22.63 14.40
CA LEU A 136 1.49 -23.89 13.88
C LEU A 136 2.57 -24.96 13.66
N ILE A 137 3.84 -24.61 13.71
CA ILE A 137 4.97 -25.56 13.62
C ILE A 137 5.72 -25.54 14.95
N LEU A 138 5.85 -26.72 15.56
CA LEU A 138 6.55 -26.90 16.81
C LEU A 138 7.87 -27.64 16.57
N VAL A 139 8.95 -27.07 17.13
CA VAL A 139 10.30 -27.61 16.98
C VAL A 139 10.81 -28.13 18.32
N ASP A 140 11.84 -28.98 18.30
CA ASP A 140 12.51 -29.49 19.50
C ASP A 140 13.34 -28.39 20.18
N ASP A 141 13.15 -28.18 21.49
CA ASP A 141 13.95 -27.29 22.31
C ASP A 141 15.37 -27.82 22.63
N GLY A 142 15.75 -28.97 22.07
CA GLY A 142 16.99 -29.69 22.35
C GLY A 142 16.87 -30.71 23.48
N ASN A 143 15.71 -30.76 24.18
CA ASN A 143 15.39 -31.71 25.25
C ASN A 143 14.21 -32.64 24.88
N GLY A 144 13.74 -32.58 23.66
CA GLY A 144 12.59 -33.32 23.18
C GLY A 144 11.23 -32.66 23.45
N ASN A 145 11.20 -31.42 23.96
CA ASN A 145 9.93 -30.73 24.18
C ASN A 145 9.54 -29.86 22.98
N PRO A 146 8.24 -29.84 22.60
CA PRO A 146 7.75 -29.00 21.52
C PRO A 146 7.67 -27.54 21.96
N VAL A 147 8.35 -26.64 21.24
CA VAL A 147 8.30 -25.18 21.42
C VAL A 147 7.98 -24.49 20.10
N ASN A 148 7.40 -23.32 20.21
CA ASN A 148 7.12 -22.48 19.04
C ASN A 148 8.41 -21.98 18.39
N MET A 149 8.40 -21.84 17.06
CA MET A 149 9.51 -21.21 16.35
C MET A 149 9.57 -19.72 16.63
N THR A 150 10.79 -19.20 16.80
CA THR A 150 11.02 -17.76 16.93
C THR A 150 11.14 -17.13 15.56
N PHE A 151 10.38 -16.05 15.31
CA PHE A 151 10.44 -15.36 14.01
C PHE A 151 11.84 -14.76 13.78
N PRO A 152 12.49 -15.03 12.63
CA PRO A 152 13.84 -14.59 12.36
C PRO A 152 14.00 -13.05 12.41
N PRO A 153 15.18 -12.55 12.85
CA PRO A 153 15.44 -11.10 12.89
C PRO A 153 15.42 -10.47 11.50
N ASN A 154 15.30 -9.15 11.44
CA ASN A 154 15.32 -8.38 10.19
C ASN A 154 16.76 -8.16 9.68
N THR A 155 17.41 -9.25 9.33
CA THR A 155 18.75 -9.33 8.72
C THR A 155 18.64 -9.96 7.34
N PRO A 156 19.64 -9.85 6.46
CA PRO A 156 19.64 -10.57 5.19
C PRO A 156 19.35 -12.06 5.33
N GLU A 157 20.00 -12.74 6.30
CA GLU A 157 19.83 -14.17 6.57
C GLU A 157 18.41 -14.48 7.03
N GLY A 158 17.86 -13.71 7.99
CA GLY A 158 16.50 -13.88 8.47
C GLY A 158 15.45 -13.58 7.40
N ASN A 159 15.71 -12.65 6.48
CA ASN A 159 14.84 -12.39 5.35
C ASN A 159 14.84 -13.52 4.33
N HIS A 160 16.03 -14.11 4.06
CA HIS A 160 16.16 -15.30 3.22
C HIS A 160 15.44 -16.51 3.84
N GLU A 161 15.59 -16.74 5.14
CA GLU A 161 14.90 -17.82 5.87
C GLU A 161 13.39 -17.75 5.72
N ILE A 162 12.79 -16.55 5.95
CA ILE A 162 11.34 -16.36 5.81
C ILE A 162 10.88 -16.46 4.36
N ALA A 163 11.66 -15.95 3.42
CA ALA A 163 11.35 -16.07 2.00
C ALA A 163 11.36 -17.54 1.55
N GLU A 164 12.40 -18.29 1.92
CA GLU A 164 12.50 -19.72 1.64
C GLU A 164 11.36 -20.49 2.29
N PHE A 165 11.07 -20.24 3.57
CA PHE A 165 9.94 -20.86 4.25
C PHE A 165 8.62 -20.63 3.49
N GLY A 166 8.33 -19.40 3.07
CA GLY A 166 7.12 -19.08 2.32
C GLY A 166 7.05 -19.77 0.96
N VAL A 167 8.18 -19.87 0.24
CA VAL A 167 8.28 -20.61 -1.03
C VAL A 167 8.04 -22.11 -0.82
N GLN A 168 8.62 -22.70 0.22
CA GLN A 168 8.41 -24.11 0.52
C GLN A 168 6.97 -24.40 1.00
N LEU A 169 6.41 -23.51 1.81
CA LEU A 169 5.00 -23.59 2.23
C LEU A 169 4.06 -23.57 1.02
N GLU A 170 4.30 -22.68 0.07
CA GLU A 170 3.55 -22.63 -1.18
C GLU A 170 3.68 -23.94 -1.95
N LYS A 171 4.91 -24.41 -2.19
CA LYS A 171 5.22 -25.60 -2.96
C LYS A 171 4.59 -26.87 -2.38
N TYR A 172 4.66 -27.08 -1.07
CA TYR A 172 4.23 -28.32 -0.44
C TYR A 172 2.77 -28.34 -0.02
N PHE A 173 2.12 -27.17 0.11
CA PHE A 173 0.76 -27.06 0.63
C PHE A 173 -0.13 -26.09 -0.16
N ILE A 174 0.22 -24.80 -0.25
CA ILE A 174 -0.71 -23.78 -0.72
C ILE A 174 -1.11 -23.98 -2.19
N ALA A 175 -0.15 -24.30 -3.05
CA ALA A 175 -0.43 -24.55 -4.48
C ALA A 175 -1.41 -25.70 -4.68
N GLU A 176 -1.26 -26.81 -3.92
CA GLU A 176 -2.15 -27.97 -3.98
C GLU A 176 -3.55 -27.62 -3.44
N ILE A 177 -3.65 -26.89 -2.31
CA ILE A 177 -4.92 -26.47 -1.73
C ILE A 177 -5.69 -25.59 -2.71
N ILE A 178 -5.02 -24.63 -3.33
CA ILE A 178 -5.61 -23.71 -4.32
C ILE A 178 -6.07 -24.50 -5.55
N ALA A 179 -5.19 -25.32 -6.12
CA ALA A 179 -5.52 -26.12 -7.30
C ALA A 179 -6.74 -27.00 -7.05
N ASN A 180 -6.75 -27.75 -5.96
CA ASN A 180 -7.86 -28.64 -5.62
C ASN A 180 -9.17 -27.88 -5.37
N SER A 181 -9.14 -26.73 -4.72
CA SER A 181 -10.35 -25.94 -4.47
C SER A 181 -10.96 -25.38 -5.75
N ILE A 182 -10.13 -24.88 -6.66
CA ILE A 182 -10.54 -24.32 -7.94
C ILE A 182 -11.00 -25.42 -8.89
N HIS A 183 -10.21 -26.48 -9.07
CA HIS A 183 -10.52 -27.59 -9.96
C HIS A 183 -11.84 -28.29 -9.58
N ASN A 184 -12.06 -28.53 -8.29
CA ASN A 184 -13.29 -29.14 -7.81
C ASN A 184 -14.54 -28.30 -8.09
N ASP A 185 -14.44 -26.95 -8.02
CA ASP A 185 -15.58 -26.08 -8.32
C ASP A 185 -15.81 -25.99 -9.83
N ILE A 186 -14.75 -25.83 -10.63
CA ILE A 186 -14.83 -25.77 -12.10
C ILE A 186 -15.41 -27.07 -12.67
N ALA A 187 -14.95 -28.22 -12.17
CA ALA A 187 -15.47 -29.53 -12.59
C ALA A 187 -16.97 -29.68 -12.32
N LYS A 188 -17.45 -29.19 -11.16
CA LYS A 188 -18.90 -29.19 -10.85
C LYS A 188 -19.70 -28.31 -11.80
N ARG A 189 -19.10 -27.30 -12.41
CA ARG A 189 -19.72 -26.40 -13.38
C ARG A 189 -19.59 -26.86 -14.82
N GLY A 190 -18.90 -28.00 -15.07
CA GLY A 190 -18.68 -28.55 -16.41
C GLY A 190 -17.75 -27.71 -17.29
N ALA A 191 -16.91 -26.85 -16.71
CA ALA A 191 -15.97 -25.99 -17.43
C ALA A 191 -14.56 -26.59 -17.46
N ASN A 192 -13.70 -26.06 -18.34
CA ASN A 192 -12.30 -26.47 -18.45
C ASN A 192 -11.43 -25.67 -17.47
N ASP A 193 -10.67 -26.35 -16.63
CA ASP A 193 -9.88 -25.81 -15.52
C ASP A 193 -8.44 -25.36 -15.88
N GLY A 194 -7.99 -25.62 -17.13
CA GLY A 194 -6.59 -25.44 -17.52
C GLY A 194 -6.04 -24.02 -17.50
N TYR A 195 -6.88 -23.01 -17.32
CA TYR A 195 -6.49 -21.60 -17.51
C TYR A 195 -6.43 -20.79 -16.20
N LEU A 196 -7.08 -21.24 -15.13
CA LEU A 196 -7.10 -20.49 -13.88
C LEU A 196 -6.00 -20.97 -12.93
N LYS A 197 -4.98 -20.15 -12.73
CA LYS A 197 -3.85 -20.43 -11.84
C LYS A 197 -3.62 -19.26 -10.90
N MET A 198 -3.38 -19.56 -9.62
CA MET A 198 -2.83 -18.61 -8.66
C MET A 198 -1.41 -19.08 -8.30
N ALA A 199 -0.47 -18.14 -8.26
CA ALA A 199 0.93 -18.39 -7.96
C ALA A 199 1.42 -17.43 -6.88
N LEU A 200 2.50 -17.82 -6.17
CA LEU A 200 3.18 -16.95 -5.23
C LEU A 200 3.86 -15.80 -5.99
N GLU A 201 3.39 -14.59 -5.77
CA GLU A 201 3.95 -13.37 -6.36
C GLU A 201 4.92 -12.67 -5.40
N THR A 202 4.50 -12.48 -4.13
CA THR A 202 5.29 -11.71 -3.17
C THR A 202 5.25 -12.29 -1.77
N ILE A 203 6.35 -12.16 -1.02
CA ILE A 203 6.40 -12.37 0.42
C ILE A 203 6.83 -11.06 1.08
N SER A 204 6.12 -10.67 2.12
CA SER A 204 6.37 -9.43 2.87
C SER A 204 6.64 -9.76 4.32
N ARG A 205 7.66 -9.10 4.89
CA ARG A 205 7.97 -9.23 6.31
C ARG A 205 6.99 -8.47 7.20
N LYS A 206 6.57 -7.28 6.75
CA LYS A 206 5.61 -6.39 7.41
C LYS A 206 4.60 -5.85 6.42
N CYS A 207 3.34 -5.79 6.83
CA CYS A 207 2.27 -5.21 6.03
C CYS A 207 1.40 -4.31 6.90
N VAL A 208 0.98 -3.18 6.35
CA VAL A 208 -0.04 -2.31 6.94
C VAL A 208 -1.15 -2.15 5.92
N TYR A 209 -2.32 -2.70 6.21
CA TYR A 209 -3.51 -2.56 5.38
C TYR A 209 -4.41 -1.48 5.99
N GLN A 210 -4.56 -0.34 5.31
CA GLN A 210 -5.42 0.76 5.76
C GLN A 210 -6.87 0.56 5.35
N LYS A 211 -7.07 0.31 4.07
CA LYS A 211 -8.38 0.10 3.43
C LYS A 211 -8.18 -0.72 2.16
N LYS A 212 -9.29 -1.14 1.54
CA LYS A 212 -9.26 -1.79 0.22
C LYS A 212 -8.39 -0.97 -0.75
N LYS A 213 -7.41 -1.61 -1.38
CA LYS A 213 -6.44 -1.01 -2.32
C LYS A 213 -5.49 0.04 -1.73
N LYS A 214 -5.39 0.12 -0.38
CA LYS A 214 -4.45 1.01 0.31
C LYS A 214 -3.63 0.22 1.32
N TYR A 215 -2.37 -0.02 0.98
CA TYR A 215 -1.48 -0.79 1.84
C TYR A 215 0.00 -0.42 1.65
N ILE A 216 0.79 -0.75 2.65
CA ILE A 216 2.25 -0.62 2.66
C ILE A 216 2.84 -1.98 3.03
N MET A 217 3.86 -2.41 2.28
CA MET A 217 4.51 -3.71 2.47
C MET A 217 6.02 -3.59 2.45
N SER A 218 6.67 -4.38 3.30
CA SER A 218 8.11 -4.62 3.31
C SER A 218 8.39 -5.93 2.57
N LEU A 219 8.63 -5.85 1.26
CA LEU A 219 8.84 -7.03 0.41
C LEU A 219 10.22 -7.62 0.64
N ILE A 220 10.28 -8.91 0.94
CA ILE A 220 11.51 -9.72 1.01
C ILE A 220 11.64 -10.70 -0.16
N TYR A 221 10.53 -10.95 -0.88
CA TYR A 221 10.51 -11.80 -2.08
C TYR A 221 9.54 -11.24 -3.11
N LYS A 222 9.90 -11.32 -4.39
CA LYS A 222 9.01 -11.00 -5.51
C LYS A 222 9.44 -11.80 -6.76
N ASP A 223 8.47 -12.48 -7.40
CA ASP A 223 8.62 -13.15 -8.70
C ASP A 223 9.90 -14.01 -8.80
N GLY A 224 10.17 -14.87 -7.81
CA GLY A 224 11.35 -15.74 -7.77
C GLY A 224 12.61 -15.13 -7.18
N LYS A 225 12.60 -13.81 -6.86
CA LYS A 225 13.78 -13.11 -6.35
C LYS A 225 13.65 -12.75 -4.88
N VAL A 226 14.59 -13.23 -4.06
CA VAL A 226 14.75 -12.82 -2.66
C VAL A 226 15.53 -11.51 -2.57
N PHE A 227 15.20 -10.64 -1.62
CA PHE A 227 15.88 -9.38 -1.36
C PHE A 227 16.62 -9.42 -0.03
N ASP A 228 17.92 -9.16 -0.03
CA ASP A 228 18.74 -9.04 1.18
C ASP A 228 18.24 -7.92 2.10
N LYS A 229 17.85 -6.80 1.49
CA LYS A 229 17.20 -5.68 2.17
C LYS A 229 15.76 -5.56 1.70
N PRO A 230 14.79 -5.51 2.62
CA PRO A 230 13.40 -5.38 2.25
C PRO A 230 13.14 -4.16 1.37
N LYS A 231 12.27 -4.32 0.37
CA LYS A 231 11.85 -3.24 -0.53
C LYS A 231 10.46 -2.74 -0.15
N LEU A 232 10.30 -1.43 -0.09
CA LEU A 232 9.02 -0.81 0.20
C LEU A 232 8.08 -0.85 -1.02
N LYS A 233 6.90 -1.47 -0.86
CA LYS A 233 5.79 -1.40 -1.82
C LYS A 233 4.69 -0.53 -1.22
N LEU A 234 4.32 0.54 -1.93
CA LEU A 234 3.26 1.48 -1.56
C LEU A 234 2.12 1.39 -2.57
N GLN A 235 0.91 1.11 -2.13
CA GLN A 235 -0.27 1.03 -2.98
C GLN A 235 -1.38 1.95 -2.47
N GLY A 236 -1.90 2.82 -3.33
CA GLY A 236 -3.07 3.68 -3.06
C GLY A 236 -2.95 4.68 -1.90
N VAL A 237 -1.80 4.77 -1.24
CA VAL A 237 -1.55 5.62 -0.07
C VAL A 237 -1.32 7.08 -0.46
N GLU A 238 -1.58 8.02 0.48
CA GLU A 238 -1.56 9.46 0.22
C GLU A 238 -0.23 9.99 -0.34
N ILE A 239 0.88 9.41 0.08
CA ILE A 239 2.22 9.80 -0.41
C ILE A 239 2.37 9.61 -1.93
N LYS A 240 1.63 8.67 -2.53
CA LYS A 240 1.58 8.44 -3.99
C LYS A 240 0.66 9.42 -4.71
N ARG A 241 -0.23 10.10 -3.98
CA ARG A 241 -1.18 11.06 -4.56
C ARG A 241 -0.56 12.45 -4.70
N GLY A 242 -1.11 13.26 -5.60
CA GLY A 242 -0.65 14.62 -5.85
C GLY A 242 -1.02 15.65 -4.78
N GLU A 243 -1.59 15.24 -3.63
CA GLU A 243 -2.20 16.13 -2.64
C GLU A 243 -1.23 16.80 -1.65
N LEU A 244 -0.05 16.22 -1.44
CA LEU A 244 0.97 16.73 -0.52
C LEU A 244 2.13 17.35 -1.27
N SER A 245 2.82 18.30 -0.65
CA SER A 245 4.04 18.88 -1.18
C SER A 245 5.13 17.82 -1.36
N ASN A 246 6.01 18.00 -2.34
CA ASN A 246 7.11 17.04 -2.57
C ASN A 246 8.05 16.95 -1.36
N LYS A 247 8.31 18.06 -0.67
CA LYS A 247 9.11 18.06 0.57
C LYS A 247 8.45 17.24 1.66
N MET A 248 7.13 17.40 1.86
CA MET A 248 6.40 16.63 2.87
C MET A 248 6.33 15.15 2.51
N LYS A 249 6.13 14.80 1.23
CA LYS A 249 6.18 13.40 0.76
C LYS A 249 7.53 12.74 1.08
N SER A 250 8.64 13.44 0.86
CA SER A 250 9.96 12.92 1.19
C SER A 250 10.14 12.68 2.69
N ILE A 251 9.64 13.59 3.53
CA ILE A 251 9.67 13.44 4.99
C ILE A 251 8.83 12.22 5.42
N ILE A 252 7.60 12.10 4.93
CA ILE A 252 6.72 10.98 5.24
C ILE A 252 7.33 9.66 4.75
N GLN A 253 7.96 9.65 3.57
CA GLN A 253 8.67 8.48 3.04
C GLN A 253 9.77 7.99 4.00
N VAL A 254 10.55 8.90 4.56
CA VAL A 254 11.58 8.56 5.56
C VAL A 254 10.96 7.95 6.82
N LEU A 255 9.86 8.53 7.32
CA LEU A 255 9.16 7.98 8.49
C LEU A 255 8.56 6.60 8.23
N ILE A 256 7.98 6.40 7.05
CA ILE A 256 7.47 5.08 6.62
C ILE A 256 8.62 4.06 6.52
N ASN A 257 9.77 4.44 5.96
CA ASN A 257 10.93 3.56 5.89
C ASN A 257 11.37 3.13 7.30
N LYS A 258 11.48 4.08 8.24
CA LYS A 258 11.81 3.78 9.63
C LYS A 258 10.82 2.81 10.27
N LEU A 259 9.52 3.02 10.07
CA LEU A 259 8.46 2.17 10.64
C LEU A 259 8.45 0.76 10.02
N ILE A 260 8.56 0.68 8.70
CA ILE A 260 8.29 -0.55 7.96
C ILE A 260 9.55 -1.36 7.65
N LEU A 261 10.68 -0.69 7.37
CA LEU A 261 11.93 -1.35 7.01
C LEU A 261 12.94 -1.43 8.15
N GLU A 262 12.92 -0.47 9.09
CA GLU A 262 13.92 -0.35 10.16
C GLU A 262 13.36 -0.72 11.55
N ASP A 263 12.14 -1.27 11.60
CA ASP A 263 11.47 -1.77 12.81
C ASP A 263 11.34 -0.74 13.95
N PHE A 264 11.26 0.55 13.64
CA PHE A 264 10.98 1.57 14.65
C PHE A 264 9.64 1.30 15.35
N THR A 265 9.63 1.47 16.67
CA THR A 265 8.39 1.42 17.45
C THR A 265 7.53 2.65 17.21
N ILE A 266 6.25 2.57 17.58
CA ILE A 266 5.32 3.70 17.49
C ILE A 266 5.85 4.90 18.31
N ASP A 267 6.40 4.67 19.49
CA ASP A 267 6.97 5.73 20.33
C ASP A 267 8.20 6.39 19.69
N GLN A 268 9.04 5.63 19.01
CA GLN A 268 10.17 6.18 18.25
C GLN A 268 9.69 7.03 17.07
N ILE A 269 8.70 6.55 16.30
CA ILE A 269 8.09 7.33 15.21
C ILE A 269 7.42 8.59 15.74
N ARG A 270 6.71 8.51 16.88
CA ARG A 270 6.13 9.68 17.54
C ARG A 270 7.21 10.70 17.91
N GLY A 271 8.32 10.25 18.48
CA GLY A 271 9.47 11.13 18.80
C GLY A 271 9.99 11.88 17.57
N GLU A 272 10.13 11.20 16.43
CA GLU A 272 10.54 11.83 15.16
C GLU A 272 9.49 12.84 14.65
N ILE A 273 8.21 12.51 14.73
CA ILE A 273 7.10 13.42 14.34
C ILE A 273 7.14 14.70 15.20
N VAL A 274 7.32 14.58 16.51
CA VAL A 274 7.39 15.75 17.42
C VAL A 274 8.58 16.63 17.09
N LYS A 275 9.75 16.06 16.78
CA LYS A 275 10.92 16.83 16.33
C LYS A 275 10.65 17.57 15.02
N LEU A 276 10.06 16.90 14.06
CA LEU A 276 9.69 17.48 12.75
C LEU A 276 8.62 18.57 12.90
N PHE A 277 7.62 18.36 13.75
CA PHE A 277 6.59 19.34 14.05
C PHE A 277 7.21 20.65 14.56
N LYS A 278 8.11 20.55 15.55
CA LYS A 278 8.82 21.72 16.10
C LYS A 278 9.71 22.39 15.04
N TYR A 279 10.44 21.61 14.26
CA TYR A 279 11.31 22.10 13.19
C TYR A 279 10.53 22.90 12.15
N ILE A 280 9.44 22.36 11.60
CA ILE A 280 8.61 23.01 10.58
C ILE A 280 8.01 24.31 11.12
N LYS A 281 7.54 24.28 12.39
CA LYS A 281 6.95 25.45 13.06
C LYS A 281 7.95 26.60 13.23
N VAL A 282 9.22 26.30 13.49
CA VAL A 282 10.29 27.29 13.61
C VAL A 282 10.77 27.77 12.25
N LYS A 283 10.96 26.83 11.31
CA LYS A 283 11.49 27.11 9.96
C LYS A 283 10.54 27.99 9.14
N LYS A 284 9.22 27.84 9.32
CA LYS A 284 8.16 28.56 8.59
C LYS A 284 8.30 28.52 7.06
N ASP A 285 8.70 27.36 6.52
CA ASP A 285 8.78 27.14 5.09
C ASP A 285 7.40 26.69 4.55
N LYS A 286 6.67 27.61 3.93
CA LYS A 286 5.33 27.38 3.36
C LYS A 286 5.34 26.23 2.34
N SER A 287 6.46 26.00 1.62
CA SER A 287 6.59 24.92 0.64
C SER A 287 6.53 23.52 1.25
N MET A 288 6.62 23.36 2.57
CA MET A 288 6.51 22.08 3.25
C MET A 288 5.07 21.70 3.56
N ILE A 289 4.18 22.65 3.80
CA ILE A 289 2.88 22.40 4.44
C ILE A 289 1.67 22.54 3.54
N TYR A 290 1.81 22.91 2.27
CA TYR A 290 0.66 23.02 1.38
C TYR A 290 0.09 21.66 0.97
N ARG A 291 -1.20 21.68 0.64
CA ARG A 291 -1.89 20.59 -0.09
C ARG A 291 -2.18 21.04 -1.50
N ALA A 292 -2.39 20.11 -2.42
CA ALA A 292 -2.68 20.40 -3.82
C ALA A 292 -3.96 19.69 -4.30
N THR A 293 -4.69 20.37 -5.18
CA THR A 293 -5.85 19.79 -5.88
C THR A 293 -6.10 20.53 -7.19
N SER A 294 -6.79 19.89 -8.14
CA SER A 294 -7.29 20.58 -9.32
C SER A 294 -8.53 21.39 -8.98
N VAL A 295 -8.65 22.59 -9.54
CA VAL A 295 -9.76 23.51 -9.24
C VAL A 295 -10.88 23.45 -10.27
N SER A 296 -12.07 23.86 -9.85
CA SER A 296 -13.23 24.05 -10.73
C SER A 296 -13.60 25.52 -10.78
N MET A 297 -13.63 26.08 -11.98
CA MET A 297 -14.05 27.45 -12.24
C MET A 297 -15.54 27.55 -12.64
N LYS A 298 -16.20 26.41 -12.90
CA LYS A 298 -17.57 26.38 -13.44
C LYS A 298 -18.63 26.96 -12.50
N ASP A 299 -18.37 26.89 -11.19
CA ASP A 299 -19.32 27.30 -10.14
C ASP A 299 -18.87 28.58 -9.40
N ILE A 300 -17.97 29.36 -10.02
CA ILE A 300 -17.43 30.60 -9.42
C ILE A 300 -17.98 31.80 -10.16
N TYR A 301 -18.50 32.80 -9.43
CA TYR A 301 -19.05 34.05 -9.97
C TYR A 301 -18.73 35.22 -9.03
N LYS A 302 -18.91 36.46 -9.53
CA LYS A 302 -18.81 37.64 -8.68
C LYS A 302 -20.15 37.95 -8.03
N ASN A 303 -20.16 38.18 -6.73
CA ASN A 303 -21.34 38.67 -5.99
C ASN A 303 -21.54 40.18 -6.19
N ASP A 304 -22.59 40.72 -5.59
CA ASP A 304 -22.93 42.17 -5.68
C ASP A 304 -21.85 43.08 -5.07
N LYS A 305 -20.95 42.53 -4.26
CA LYS A 305 -19.80 43.25 -3.68
C LYS A 305 -18.55 43.14 -4.55
N GLY A 306 -18.64 42.52 -5.73
CA GLY A 306 -17.52 42.32 -6.64
C GLY A 306 -16.56 41.20 -6.20
N GLU A 307 -16.91 40.41 -5.19
CA GLU A 307 -16.06 39.31 -4.70
C GLU A 307 -16.37 38.00 -5.42
N TRP A 308 -15.31 37.22 -5.72
CA TRP A 308 -15.45 35.86 -6.26
C TRP A 308 -15.96 34.92 -5.18
N VAL A 309 -17.08 34.29 -5.44
CA VAL A 309 -17.77 33.38 -4.52
C VAL A 309 -18.29 32.14 -5.27
N SER A 310 -18.73 31.14 -4.52
CA SER A 310 -19.39 29.97 -5.06
C SER A 310 -20.51 29.50 -4.13
N ASN A 311 -21.58 29.00 -4.71
CA ASN A 311 -22.66 28.31 -3.98
C ASN A 311 -22.27 26.89 -3.56
N LYS A 312 -21.14 26.36 -4.08
CA LYS A 312 -20.62 25.05 -3.73
C LYS A 312 -19.66 25.13 -2.55
N THR A 313 -19.72 24.12 -1.70
CA THR A 313 -18.87 24.03 -0.49
C THR A 313 -17.54 23.31 -0.73
N HIS A 314 -17.34 22.75 -1.94
CA HIS A 314 -16.17 21.97 -2.27
C HIS A 314 -14.88 22.80 -2.23
N ILE A 315 -13.81 22.19 -1.75
CA ILE A 315 -12.51 22.85 -1.59
C ILE A 315 -11.96 23.40 -2.93
N GLN A 316 -12.21 22.69 -4.04
CA GLN A 316 -11.74 23.05 -5.39
C GLN A 316 -12.24 24.43 -5.85
N VAL A 317 -13.47 24.79 -5.52
CA VAL A 317 -14.04 26.10 -5.88
C VAL A 317 -13.58 27.19 -4.90
N LYS A 318 -13.45 26.87 -3.61
CA LYS A 318 -13.01 27.83 -2.58
C LYS A 318 -11.56 28.27 -2.83
N ILE A 319 -10.69 27.35 -3.23
CA ILE A 319 -9.29 27.65 -3.56
C ILE A 319 -9.20 28.63 -4.72
N ALA A 320 -9.95 28.38 -5.79
CA ALA A 320 -9.94 29.26 -6.96
C ALA A 320 -10.52 30.65 -6.67
N ALA A 321 -11.65 30.72 -5.95
CA ALA A 321 -12.25 31.99 -5.53
C ALA A 321 -11.31 32.80 -4.61
N SER A 322 -10.65 32.12 -3.68
CA SER A 322 -9.68 32.73 -2.77
C SER A 322 -8.53 33.41 -3.53
N TRP A 323 -7.95 32.73 -4.52
CA TRP A 323 -6.87 33.31 -5.34
C TRP A 323 -7.36 34.48 -6.18
N CYS A 324 -8.50 34.35 -6.85
CA CYS A 324 -9.07 35.47 -7.63
C CYS A 324 -9.29 36.72 -6.77
N ASN A 325 -9.87 36.55 -5.56
CA ASN A 325 -10.07 37.65 -4.62
C ASN A 325 -8.75 38.22 -4.13
N PHE A 326 -7.75 37.37 -3.89
CA PHE A 326 -6.46 37.79 -3.38
C PHE A 326 -5.72 38.67 -4.40
N ILE A 327 -5.61 38.27 -5.65
CA ILE A 327 -4.90 39.02 -6.68
C ILE A 327 -5.63 40.36 -7.01
N GLU A 328 -6.96 40.37 -6.99
CA GLU A 328 -7.73 41.61 -7.23
C GLU A 328 -7.61 42.60 -6.07
N ARG A 329 -7.75 42.15 -4.82
CA ARG A 329 -7.64 43.02 -3.65
C ARG A 329 -6.25 43.63 -3.45
N ASN A 330 -5.21 42.98 -3.92
CA ASN A 330 -3.83 43.41 -3.81
C ASN A 330 -3.28 44.07 -5.09
N ASN A 331 -4.11 44.30 -6.10
CA ASN A 331 -3.73 44.86 -7.42
C ASN A 331 -2.60 44.04 -8.10
N LEU A 332 -2.69 42.73 -8.04
CA LEU A 332 -1.68 41.80 -8.58
C LEU A 332 -2.12 41.14 -9.90
N THR A 333 -3.21 41.57 -10.49
CA THR A 333 -3.79 40.98 -11.72
C THR A 333 -2.89 41.11 -12.95
N ASP A 334 -1.97 42.08 -12.96
CA ASP A 334 -0.99 42.24 -14.04
C ASP A 334 0.20 41.27 -13.90
N GLN A 335 0.43 40.73 -12.70
CA GLN A 335 1.53 39.83 -12.38
C GLN A 335 1.08 38.36 -12.37
N TYR A 336 -0.16 38.10 -11.95
CA TYR A 336 -0.69 36.75 -11.77
C TYR A 336 -2.04 36.57 -12.46
N GLN A 337 -2.18 35.45 -13.15
CA GLN A 337 -3.41 35.10 -13.86
C GLN A 337 -4.44 34.44 -12.93
N ARG A 338 -5.72 34.56 -13.33
CA ARG A 338 -6.79 33.75 -12.73
C ARG A 338 -6.61 32.29 -13.16
N PRO A 339 -6.96 31.34 -12.31
CA PRO A 339 -6.82 29.93 -12.66
C PRO A 339 -7.84 29.54 -13.73
N PHE A 340 -7.50 28.52 -14.54
CA PHE A 340 -8.43 27.90 -15.47
C PHE A 340 -9.03 26.62 -14.87
N ASN A 341 -10.12 26.14 -15.46
CA ASN A 341 -10.80 24.95 -14.99
C ASN A 341 -9.91 23.71 -15.14
N GLY A 342 -9.71 22.97 -14.04
CA GLY A 342 -8.82 21.81 -13.99
C GLY A 342 -7.36 22.13 -13.67
N GLN A 343 -6.97 23.41 -13.58
CA GLN A 343 -5.61 23.79 -13.16
C GLN A 343 -5.32 23.24 -11.76
N LYS A 344 -4.10 22.75 -11.58
CA LYS A 344 -3.63 22.32 -10.27
C LYS A 344 -3.26 23.56 -9.44
N MET A 345 -3.72 23.58 -8.19
CA MET A 345 -3.40 24.65 -7.25
C MET A 345 -2.97 24.09 -5.91
N ASN A 346 -2.01 24.76 -5.30
CA ASN A 346 -1.58 24.56 -3.92
C ASN A 346 -2.47 25.37 -2.98
N TYR A 347 -2.70 24.87 -1.76
CA TYR A 347 -3.49 25.59 -0.78
C TYR A 347 -3.09 25.27 0.65
N TYR A 348 -3.39 26.22 1.53
CA TYR A 348 -3.30 26.07 2.99
C TYR A 348 -4.45 26.83 3.66
N TYR A 349 -4.62 26.62 4.96
CA TYR A 349 -5.52 27.42 5.78
C TYR A 349 -4.74 28.47 6.55
N ASP A 350 -5.26 29.70 6.59
CA ASP A 350 -4.73 30.78 7.42
C ASP A 350 -5.21 30.65 8.88
N VAL A 351 -4.71 31.54 9.75
CA VAL A 351 -5.06 31.54 11.18
C VAL A 351 -6.53 31.90 11.46
N THR A 352 -7.25 32.45 10.51
CA THR A 352 -8.69 32.73 10.60
C THR A 352 -9.55 31.57 10.09
N GLY A 353 -8.93 30.53 9.56
CA GLY A 353 -9.59 29.36 9.01
C GLY A 353 -9.97 29.47 7.53
N ASN A 354 -9.64 30.57 6.86
CA ASN A 354 -9.86 30.75 5.44
C ASN A 354 -8.88 29.89 4.64
N VAL A 355 -9.36 29.38 3.49
CA VAL A 355 -8.47 28.70 2.54
C VAL A 355 -7.75 29.74 1.69
N ILE A 356 -6.44 29.58 1.52
CA ILE A 356 -5.60 30.40 0.66
C ILE A 356 -5.11 29.50 -0.47
N GLY A 357 -5.50 29.82 -1.71
CA GLY A 357 -5.07 29.10 -2.92
C GLY A 357 -3.96 29.84 -3.64
N VAL A 358 -3.03 29.08 -4.25
CA VAL A 358 -1.96 29.60 -5.11
C VAL A 358 -1.76 28.61 -6.26
N PRO A 359 -1.72 29.04 -7.53
CA PRO A 359 -1.40 28.15 -8.65
C PRO A 359 -0.10 27.36 -8.42
N ASP A 360 0.00 26.13 -8.89
CA ASP A 360 1.15 25.27 -8.61
C ASP A 360 2.43 25.68 -9.36
N ASP A 361 2.29 26.46 -10.40
CA ASP A 361 3.36 27.12 -11.19
C ASP A 361 3.85 28.44 -10.55
N VAL A 362 3.19 28.91 -9.49
CA VAL A 362 3.58 30.12 -8.74
C VAL A 362 4.28 29.73 -7.44
N ASP A 363 5.48 30.26 -7.22
CA ASP A 363 6.18 30.10 -5.95
C ASP A 363 5.49 30.94 -4.85
N MET A 364 4.77 30.28 -3.96
CA MET A 364 4.03 30.93 -2.87
C MET A 364 4.93 31.69 -1.87
N THR A 365 6.24 31.46 -1.89
CA THR A 365 7.18 32.15 -1.01
C THR A 365 7.52 33.56 -1.55
N THR A 366 7.30 33.79 -2.85
CA THR A 366 7.59 35.06 -3.52
C THR A 366 6.37 35.95 -3.70
N VAL A 367 5.15 35.43 -3.46
CA VAL A 367 3.91 36.22 -3.59
C VAL A 367 3.77 37.21 -2.42
N PRO A 368 3.80 38.51 -2.66
CA PRO A 368 3.72 39.50 -1.58
C PRO A 368 2.34 39.51 -0.94
N GLY A 369 2.29 39.68 0.40
CA GLY A 369 1.04 39.86 1.15
C GLY A 369 0.19 38.61 1.33
N LEU A 370 0.67 37.42 0.96
CA LEU A 370 -0.04 36.18 1.27
C LEU A 370 -0.22 36.00 2.78
N PRO A 371 -1.47 35.69 3.24
CA PRO A 371 -1.73 35.44 4.65
C PRO A 371 -0.82 34.36 5.25
N GLU A 372 -0.53 34.52 6.56
CA GLU A 372 0.26 33.50 7.26
C GLU A 372 -0.58 32.23 7.47
N PRO A 373 0.03 31.05 7.26
CA PRO A 373 -0.61 29.77 7.52
C PRO A 373 -0.93 29.56 9.00
N ASP A 374 -2.01 28.88 9.29
CA ASP A 374 -2.16 28.17 10.57
C ASP A 374 -1.19 26.99 10.60
N TRP A 375 0.03 27.24 11.06
CA TRP A 375 1.10 26.25 11.10
C TRP A 375 0.73 24.98 11.86
N ASN A 376 0.01 25.12 13.00
CA ASN A 376 -0.40 23.97 13.79
C ASN A 376 -1.36 23.08 13.01
N LYS A 377 -2.40 23.67 12.45
CA LYS A 377 -3.41 22.97 11.65
C LYS A 377 -2.78 22.33 10.42
N MET A 378 -1.94 23.05 9.69
CA MET A 378 -1.34 22.56 8.46
C MET A 378 -0.34 21.42 8.71
N ILE A 379 0.52 21.53 9.73
CA ILE A 379 1.45 20.44 10.07
C ILE A 379 0.68 19.19 10.52
N LYS A 380 -0.39 19.34 11.33
CA LYS A 380 -1.23 18.21 11.70
C LYS A 380 -1.84 17.54 10.47
N GLN A 381 -2.37 18.30 9.52
CA GLN A 381 -3.01 17.76 8.31
C GLN A 381 -2.03 17.14 7.30
N THR A 382 -0.81 17.68 7.19
CA THR A 382 0.13 17.27 6.15
C THR A 382 1.19 16.27 6.62
N LEU A 383 1.53 16.26 7.91
CA LEU A 383 2.52 15.36 8.51
C LEU A 383 1.88 14.34 9.47
N VAL A 384 1.19 14.83 10.50
CA VAL A 384 0.80 13.95 11.62
C VAL A 384 -0.34 13.01 11.22
N LYS A 385 -1.42 13.55 10.68
CA LYS A 385 -2.60 12.78 10.27
C LYS A 385 -2.28 11.70 9.21
N PRO A 386 -1.50 11.98 8.16
CA PRO A 386 -1.06 10.92 7.23
C PRO A 386 -0.31 9.78 7.89
N ILE A 387 0.60 10.06 8.83
CA ILE A 387 1.36 9.01 9.53
C ILE A 387 0.47 8.25 10.52
N MET A 388 -0.39 8.92 11.26
CA MET A 388 -1.33 8.24 12.17
C MET A 388 -2.24 7.25 11.45
N ARG A 389 -2.63 7.54 10.21
CA ARG A 389 -3.39 6.60 9.38
C ARG A 389 -2.62 5.33 9.01
N TYR A 390 -1.30 5.29 9.15
CA TYR A 390 -0.49 4.08 8.99
C TYR A 390 -0.28 3.32 10.30
N LEU A 391 -0.54 3.97 11.43
CA LEU A 391 -0.38 3.40 12.75
C LEU A 391 -1.69 2.90 13.35
N PHE A 392 -2.82 3.52 12.98
CA PHE A 392 -4.15 3.31 13.59
C PHE A 392 -5.24 3.29 12.52
N ASP A 393 -6.39 2.69 12.81
CA ASP A 393 -7.56 2.81 11.93
C ASP A 393 -8.00 4.28 11.84
N GLU A 394 -8.39 4.72 10.65
CA GLU A 394 -8.80 6.11 10.40
C GLU A 394 -10.06 6.52 11.19
N ASN A 395 -10.87 5.53 11.61
CA ASN A 395 -12.07 5.75 12.39
C ASN A 395 -11.80 5.80 13.90
N ASP A 396 -10.61 5.41 14.35
CA ASP A 396 -10.27 5.26 15.76
C ASP A 396 -9.61 6.52 16.36
N PHE A 397 -9.41 7.58 15.56
CA PHE A 397 -8.82 8.81 16.06
C PHE A 397 -9.43 10.08 15.46
N ASP A 398 -9.58 11.11 16.28
CA ASP A 398 -10.03 12.45 15.94
C ASP A 398 -8.89 13.49 16.06
N ASP A 399 -9.21 14.77 15.89
CA ASP A 399 -8.24 15.86 16.02
C ASP A 399 -7.69 16.00 17.46
N LYS A 400 -8.44 15.61 18.49
CA LYS A 400 -8.01 15.58 19.88
C LYS A 400 -7.01 14.44 20.11
N ASP A 401 -7.23 13.30 19.49
CA ASP A 401 -6.28 12.19 19.55
C ASP A 401 -4.96 12.52 18.86
N ILE A 402 -5.00 13.31 17.78
CA ILE A 402 -3.79 13.86 17.15
C ILE A 402 -3.02 14.73 18.12
N ASP A 403 -3.70 15.59 18.88
CA ASP A 403 -3.05 16.43 19.90
C ASP A 403 -2.46 15.61 21.03
N ASN A 404 -3.21 14.63 21.54
CA ASN A 404 -2.74 13.69 22.55
C ASN A 404 -1.52 12.89 22.09
N PHE A 405 -1.51 12.44 20.84
CA PHE A 405 -0.39 11.73 20.23
C PHE A 405 0.87 12.61 20.19
N ILE A 406 0.75 13.86 19.76
CA ILE A 406 1.87 14.82 19.74
C ILE A 406 2.38 15.12 21.15
N MET A 407 1.47 15.28 22.12
CA MET A 407 1.79 15.58 23.52
C MET A 407 2.24 14.36 24.33
N GLY A 408 2.07 13.17 23.82
CA GLY A 408 2.43 11.92 24.51
C GLY A 408 1.52 11.56 25.68
N ILE A 409 0.28 12.10 25.70
CA ILE A 409 -0.65 11.98 26.83
C ILE A 409 -1.44 10.67 26.81
N LYS A 410 -1.58 10.03 25.64
CA LYS A 410 -2.33 8.76 25.50
C LYS A 410 -1.42 7.69 24.95
N LYS A 411 -1.23 6.58 25.71
CA LYS A 411 -0.87 5.29 25.13
C LYS A 411 -2.11 4.81 24.38
N ILE A 412 -2.09 4.84 23.06
CA ILE A 412 -3.08 4.12 22.27
C ILE A 412 -2.66 2.65 22.38
N GLU A 413 -3.43 1.86 23.11
CA GLU A 413 -3.27 0.41 23.16
C GLU A 413 -3.68 -0.13 21.78
N LEU A 414 -2.77 -0.90 21.16
CA LEU A 414 -2.98 -1.62 19.90
C LEU A 414 -3.75 -2.90 20.16
#